data_543898fcabef60fdb0d2c0b5c8998942
#
_entry.id   543898fcabef60fdb0d2c0b5c8998942
#
_cell.length_a   1.000
_cell.length_b   1.000
_cell.length_c   1.000
_cell.angle_alpha   90.00
_cell.angle_beta   90.00
_cell.angle_gamma   90.00
#
_symmetry.space_group_name_H-M   'P 1'
#
loop_
_entity.id
_entity.type
_entity.pdbx_description
1 polymer ?
#
loop_
_entity_poly.entity_id
_entity_poly.type
_entity_poly.pdbx_seq_one_letter_code
_entity_poly.pdbx_strand_id
1 'polypeptide(L)' 'RVQFETCIDDYGEIWIDGECNRDRGVIQGFNVPQRVLLSDNASPGDQHSIALLAANGPLAAPGGTVFVRYANLGFEWTGV' A
#
# COMPACT_ATOMS: atom_id res chain seq x y z
N ARG A 1 16.21 -5.02 -0.20
CA ARG A 1 15.02 -4.43 0.40
C ARG A 1 13.95 -4.23 -0.65
N VAL A 2 12.76 -4.68 -0.36
CA VAL A 2 11.61 -4.52 -1.24
C VAL A 2 10.55 -3.73 -0.50
N GLN A 3 10.03 -2.68 -1.15
CA GLN A 3 8.98 -1.84 -0.60
C GLN A 3 7.79 -1.82 -1.53
N PHE A 4 6.60 -1.73 -0.96
CA PHE A 4 5.37 -1.54 -1.70
C PHE A 4 4.90 -0.11 -1.50
N GLU A 5 4.59 0.57 -2.59
CA GLU A 5 4.09 1.93 -2.54
C GLU A 5 2.78 2.02 -3.30
N THR A 6 1.81 2.71 -2.72
CA THR A 6 0.54 2.96 -3.35
C THR A 6 0.07 4.38 -3.04
N CYS A 7 -0.81 4.89 -3.86
CA CYS A 7 -1.44 6.19 -3.64
C CYS A 7 -2.94 6.00 -3.78
N ILE A 8 -3.66 6.24 -2.70
CA ILE A 8 -5.08 6.00 -2.60
C ILE A 8 -5.80 7.29 -2.23
N ASP A 9 -6.98 7.48 -2.80
CA ASP A 9 -7.93 8.51 -2.46
C ASP A 9 -9.16 7.76 -1.93
N ASP A 10 -9.45 7.92 -0.83
CA ASP A 10 -9.78 8.68 0.32
C ASP A 10 -9.24 7.97 1.58
N TYR A 11 -9.49 6.68 1.69
CA TYR A 11 -9.02 5.84 2.77
C TYR A 11 -8.52 4.51 2.22
N GLY A 12 -7.40 4.04 2.75
CA GLY A 12 -6.87 2.76 2.37
C GLY A 12 -6.11 2.06 3.49
N GLU A 13 -6.01 0.75 3.36
CA GLU A 13 -5.19 -0.09 4.22
C GLU A 13 -4.35 -1.01 3.37
N ILE A 14 -3.08 -1.13 3.74
CA ILE A 14 -2.14 -2.03 3.09
C ILE A 14 -1.91 -3.21 4.02
N TRP A 15 -2.26 -4.38 3.54
CA TRP A 15 -2.12 -5.63 4.30
C TRP A 15 -1.03 -6.48 3.66
N ILE A 16 0.02 -6.77 4.42
CA ILE A 16 1.14 -7.59 3.98
C ILE A 16 1.10 -8.91 4.73
N ASP A 17 1.00 -10.02 3.98
CA ASP A 17 0.98 -11.36 4.56
C ASP A 17 -0.05 -11.51 5.67
N GLY A 18 -1.23 -10.88 5.48
CA GLY A 18 -2.33 -10.96 6.41
C GLY A 18 -2.29 -10.00 7.57
N GLU A 19 -1.33 -9.07 7.59
CA GLU A 19 -1.20 -8.09 8.67
C GLU A 19 -1.16 -6.67 8.12
N CYS A 20 -1.80 -5.74 8.84
CA CYS A 20 -1.76 -4.31 8.52
C CYS A 20 -1.03 -3.58 9.64
N ASN A 21 0.09 -2.95 9.30
CA ASN A 21 0.80 -2.09 10.22
C ASN A 21 -0.01 -0.80 10.40
N ARG A 22 -0.50 -0.54 11.61
CA ARG A 22 -1.39 0.60 11.86
C ARG A 22 -0.67 1.94 11.79
N ASP A 23 0.65 1.96 11.91
CA ASP A 23 1.43 3.19 11.79
C ASP A 23 1.76 3.54 10.34
N ARG A 24 1.95 2.53 9.49
CA ARG A 24 2.45 2.73 8.12
C ARG A 24 1.50 2.23 7.05
N GLY A 25 0.60 1.31 7.39
CA GLY A 25 -0.27 0.69 6.42
C GLY A 25 -1.62 1.38 6.23
N VAL A 26 -1.93 2.41 7.01
CA VAL A 26 -3.21 3.13 6.93
C VAL A 26 -3.01 4.44 6.19
N ILE A 27 -3.86 4.70 5.21
CA ILE A 27 -3.79 5.89 4.36
C ILE A 27 -5.11 6.64 4.48
N GLN A 28 -5.04 7.94 4.75
CA GLN A 28 -6.22 8.80 4.80
C GLN A 28 -5.92 10.10 4.09
N GLY A 29 -6.87 10.57 3.29
CA GLY A 29 -6.78 11.85 2.63
C GLY A 29 -6.91 11.74 1.13
N PHE A 30 -6.68 12.87 0.46
CA PHE A 30 -6.83 12.98 -0.98
C PHE A 30 -5.50 12.66 -1.67
N ASN A 31 -5.45 11.56 -2.42
CA ASN A 31 -4.27 11.16 -3.19
C ASN A 31 -3.01 11.09 -2.33
N VAL A 32 -3.12 10.43 -1.18
CA VAL A 32 -1.99 10.32 -0.25
C VAL A 32 -1.15 9.10 -0.62
N PRO A 33 0.14 9.27 -0.91
CA PRO A 33 1.03 8.15 -1.13
C PRO A 33 1.48 7.53 0.19
N GLN A 34 1.72 6.23 0.18
CA GLN A 34 2.25 5.54 1.32
C GLN A 34 3.14 4.40 0.86
N ARG A 35 4.19 4.16 1.61
CA ARG A 35 5.18 3.14 1.33
C ARG A 35 5.36 2.27 2.56
N VAL A 36 5.33 0.95 2.36
CA VAL A 36 5.56 -0.01 3.44
C VAL A 36 6.68 -0.96 3.05
N LEU A 37 7.43 -1.40 4.04
CA LEU A 37 8.47 -2.41 3.83
C LEU A 37 7.82 -3.76 3.63
N LEU A 38 8.15 -4.42 2.53
CA LEU A 38 7.70 -5.77 2.25
C LEU A 38 8.71 -6.80 2.76
N SER A 39 9.98 -6.55 2.51
CA SER A 39 11.06 -7.40 2.98
C SER A 39 12.36 -6.62 2.97
N ASP A 40 13.19 -6.77 3.99
CA ASP A 40 14.50 -6.14 4.01
C ASP A 40 15.65 -7.07 3.57
N ASN A 41 15.33 -8.34 3.31
CA ASN A 41 16.34 -9.31 2.86
C ASN A 41 15.73 -10.32 1.87
N ALA A 42 14.97 -9.81 0.89
CA ALA A 42 14.30 -10.67 -0.08
C ALA A 42 15.29 -11.48 -0.92
N SER A 43 14.92 -12.72 -1.18
CA SER A 43 15.67 -13.63 -2.06
C SER A 43 14.81 -13.99 -3.26
N PRO A 44 15.42 -14.33 -4.42
CA PRO A 44 14.66 -14.79 -5.57
C PRO A 44 13.75 -15.97 -5.20
N GLY A 45 12.50 -15.91 -5.60
CA GLY A 45 11.53 -16.95 -5.30
C GLY A 45 10.70 -16.72 -4.06
N ASP A 46 11.04 -15.72 -3.24
CA ASP A 46 10.21 -15.34 -2.09
C ASP A 46 8.83 -14.89 -2.57
N GLN A 47 7.82 -15.25 -1.79
CA GLN A 47 6.43 -14.88 -2.10
C GLN A 47 5.82 -14.13 -0.93
N HIS A 48 5.07 -13.09 -1.26
CA HIS A 48 4.36 -12.29 -0.28
C HIS A 48 2.96 -11.99 -0.79
N SER A 49 2.02 -11.86 0.13
CA SER A 49 0.65 -11.48 -0.18
C SER A 49 0.47 -10.00 0.12
N ILE A 50 -0.08 -9.26 -0.83
CA ILE A 50 -0.41 -7.86 -0.64
C ILE A 50 -1.90 -7.70 -0.90
N ALA A 51 -2.60 -7.14 0.06
CA ALA A 51 -4.02 -6.82 -0.09
C ALA A 51 -4.23 -5.34 0.20
N LEU A 52 -4.98 -4.69 -0.66
CA LEU A 52 -5.37 -3.30 -0.48
C LEU A 52 -6.85 -3.23 -0.18
N LEU A 53 -7.19 -2.58 0.93
CA LEU A 53 -8.54 -2.16 1.19
C LEU A 53 -8.63 -0.69 0.82
N ALA A 54 -9.57 -0.33 -0.04
CA ALA A 54 -9.77 1.06 -0.43
C ALA A 54 -11.25 1.41 -0.27
N ALA A 55 -11.51 2.58 0.29
CA ALA A 55 -12.88 3.01 0.57
C ALA A 55 -13.01 4.51 0.36
N ASN A 56 -14.17 4.93 -0.10
CA ASN A 56 -14.57 6.35 -0.10
C ASN A 56 -15.34 6.66 1.16
N GLY A 57 -15.12 7.85 1.68
CA GLY A 57 -15.84 8.31 2.85
C GLY A 57 -17.32 8.55 2.56
N PRO A 58 -18.14 8.65 3.60
CA PRO A 58 -19.59 8.81 3.44
C PRO A 58 -20.00 10.14 2.82
N LEU A 59 -19.09 11.11 2.78
CA LEU A 59 -19.35 12.41 2.16
C LEU A 59 -18.92 12.47 0.70
N ALA A 60 -18.49 11.34 0.13
CA ALA A 60 -18.16 11.29 -1.28
C ALA A 60 -19.39 11.63 -2.12
N ALA A 61 -19.18 12.30 -3.25
CA ALA A 61 -20.27 12.66 -4.14
C ALA A 61 -21.00 11.40 -4.60
N PRO A 62 -22.30 11.51 -4.89
CA PRO A 62 -23.04 10.39 -5.45
C PRO A 62 -22.34 9.85 -6.68
N GLY A 63 -22.18 8.54 -6.74
CA GLY A 63 -21.42 7.91 -7.80
C GLY A 63 -19.92 7.98 -7.59
N GLY A 64 -19.47 8.38 -6.41
CA GLY A 64 -18.06 8.44 -6.08
C GLY A 64 -17.36 7.11 -6.34
N THR A 65 -16.15 7.19 -6.88
CA THR A 65 -15.37 6.03 -7.26
C THR A 65 -14.17 5.92 -6.33
N VAL A 66 -13.83 4.69 -5.98
CA VAL A 66 -12.60 4.42 -5.26
C VAL A 66 -11.45 4.48 -6.25
N PHE A 67 -10.42 5.23 -5.93
CA PHE A 67 -9.24 5.35 -6.79
C PHE A 67 -8.00 4.82 -6.11
N VAL A 68 -7.33 3.92 -6.83
CA VAL A 68 -5.94 3.57 -6.56
C VAL A 68 -5.13 4.20 -7.70
N ARG A 69 -4.37 5.23 -7.40
CA ARG A 69 -3.62 5.96 -8.43
C ARG A 69 -2.49 5.13 -9.00
N TYR A 70 -1.81 4.40 -8.13
CA TYR A 70 -0.76 3.47 -8.54
C TYR A 70 -0.48 2.48 -7.41
N ALA A 71 0.15 1.38 -7.80
CA ALA A 71 0.64 0.38 -6.86
C ALA A 71 1.94 -0.19 -7.45
N ASN A 72 3.04 0.02 -6.77
CA ASN A 72 4.37 -0.30 -7.28
C ASN A 72 5.20 -1.07 -6.27
N LEU A 73 6.07 -1.92 -6.78
CA LEU A 73 7.13 -2.52 -5.98
C LEU A 73 8.42 -1.74 -6.25
N GLY A 74 9.11 -1.39 -5.19
CA GLY A 74 10.41 -0.76 -5.27
C GLY A 74 11.48 -1.67 -4.70
N PHE A 75 12.62 -1.69 -5.34
CA PHE A 75 13.74 -2.53 -4.94
C PHE A 75 14.92 -1.65 -4.60
N GLU A 76 15.51 -1.87 -3.43
CA GLU A 76 16.74 -1.22 -3.04
C GLU A 76 17.82 -2.25 -2.90
N TRP A 77 18.98 -1.98 -3.50
CA TRP A 77 20.14 -2.83 -3.35
C TRP A 77 20.73 -2.62 -1.95
N THR A 78 20.72 -3.67 -1.15
CA THR A 78 21.26 -3.62 0.20
C THR A 78 22.52 -4.45 0.38
N GLY A 79 22.87 -5.26 -0.63
CA GLY A 79 24.06 -6.07 -0.61
C GLY A 79 25.29 -5.30 -1.01
N VAL A 80 26.41 -5.87 -0.80
CA VAL A 80 27.69 -5.32 -1.19
C VAL A 80 28.38 -6.28 -2.13
#